data_56600fa5660a50de2d93cb71d03a2338
#
_entry.id   56600fa5660a50de2d93cb71d03a2338
#
_cell.length_a   1.000
_cell.length_b   1.000
_cell.length_c   1.000
_cell.angle_alpha   90.00
_cell.angle_beta   90.00
_cell.angle_gamma   90.00
#
_symmetry.space_group_name_H-M   'P 1'
#
loop_
_entity.id
_entity.type
_entity.pdbx_description
1 polymer ?
#
loop_
_entity_poly.entity_id
_entity_poly.type
_entity_poly.pdbx_seq_one_letter_code
_entity_poly.pdbx_strand_id
1 'polypeptide(L)'
;MRLLKRALKALILLAGFLAALWAFMPWREVGSFAMALAASRMERQGMTLTYSGVEDVRGGFSVKDVSLSGFTRFSCASLTLRPDLVASLALLAPVCEVDFSRGSLTMGQPMAFGDGRFLLTASPAEVSFEELRTDGDFRIRGFLTLDLGRMKIGRAEAELLVPEAFEENMETLRNFLPLEKEGDGRWFLRRTRSEGGSAS
;
A
#
# COMPACT_ATOMS: atom_id res chain seq x y z
N MET A 1 44.88 11.70 6.61
CA MET A 1 44.69 10.30 6.14
C MET A 1 44.25 9.32 7.25
N ARG A 2 44.76 9.38 8.48
CA ARG A 2 44.41 8.41 9.57
C ARG A 2 42.94 8.53 10.02
N LEU A 3 42.36 9.73 10.08
CA LEU A 3 40.95 9.98 10.44
C LEU A 3 39.97 9.42 9.38
N LEU A 4 40.28 9.62 8.10
CA LEU A 4 39.47 9.09 7.01
C LEU A 4 39.42 7.54 7.02
N LYS A 5 40.53 6.88 7.28
CA LYS A 5 40.62 5.41 7.43
C LYS A 5 39.80 4.90 8.62
N ARG A 6 39.78 5.65 9.72
CA ARG A 6 39.00 5.29 10.92
C ARG A 6 37.51 5.48 10.65
N ALA A 7 37.13 6.59 10.02
CA ALA A 7 35.73 6.84 9.62
C ALA A 7 35.19 5.79 8.64
N LEU A 8 36.01 5.38 7.64
CA LEU A 8 35.64 4.33 6.70
C LEU A 8 35.46 2.97 7.39
N LYS A 9 36.35 2.60 8.31
CA LYS A 9 36.20 1.36 9.09
C LYS A 9 34.93 1.38 9.96
N ALA A 10 34.63 2.50 10.63
CA ALA A 10 33.44 2.64 11.42
C ALA A 10 32.16 2.54 10.55
N LEU A 11 32.17 3.12 9.34
CA LEU A 11 31.06 3.03 8.38
C LEU A 11 30.83 1.58 7.91
N ILE A 12 31.91 0.85 7.59
CA ILE A 12 31.82 -0.57 7.17
C ILE A 12 31.28 -1.44 8.32
N LEU A 13 31.74 -1.22 9.56
CA LEU A 13 31.25 -1.95 10.73
C LEU A 13 29.78 -1.64 10.99
N LEU A 14 29.36 -0.37 10.89
CA LEU A 14 27.97 0.03 11.05
C LEU A 14 27.10 -0.58 9.95
N ALA A 15 27.53 -0.54 8.70
CA ALA A 15 26.80 -1.15 7.58
C ALA A 15 26.67 -2.68 7.76
N GLY A 16 27.77 -3.35 8.18
CA GLY A 16 27.73 -4.78 8.48
C GLY A 16 26.79 -5.13 9.65
N PHE A 17 26.80 -4.31 10.69
CA PHE A 17 25.90 -4.46 11.84
C PHE A 17 24.43 -4.28 11.42
N LEU A 18 24.12 -3.24 10.65
CA LEU A 18 22.75 -3.00 10.14
C LEU A 18 22.30 -4.14 9.22
N ALA A 19 23.17 -4.63 8.35
CA ALA A 19 22.86 -5.77 7.48
C ALA A 19 22.59 -7.05 8.28
N ALA A 20 23.40 -7.31 9.32
CA ALA A 20 23.19 -8.45 10.22
C ALA A 20 21.86 -8.30 10.99
N LEU A 21 21.60 -7.12 11.55
CA LEU A 21 20.37 -6.85 12.28
C LEU A 21 19.15 -7.05 11.37
N TRP A 22 19.21 -6.64 10.12
CA TRP A 22 18.19 -6.88 9.12
C TRP A 22 18.02 -8.37 8.79
N ALA A 23 19.12 -9.10 8.58
CA ALA A 23 19.08 -10.51 8.22
C ALA A 23 18.53 -11.41 9.33
N PHE A 24 18.75 -11.02 10.60
CA PHE A 24 18.30 -11.76 11.78
C PHE A 24 17.06 -11.14 12.44
N MET A 25 16.40 -10.20 11.78
CA MET A 25 15.19 -9.58 12.30
C MET A 25 14.08 -10.62 12.45
N PRO A 26 13.41 -10.72 13.61
CA PRO A 26 12.27 -11.62 13.80
C PRO A 26 11.03 -11.02 13.14
N TRP A 27 10.94 -11.19 11.82
CA TRP A 27 9.89 -10.56 10.99
C TRP A 27 8.49 -10.97 11.40
N ARG A 28 8.31 -12.20 11.89
CA ARG A 28 7.01 -12.68 12.39
C ARG A 28 6.51 -11.83 13.56
N GLU A 29 7.36 -11.56 14.53
CA GLU A 29 7.03 -10.74 15.71
C GLU A 29 6.76 -9.29 15.31
N VAL A 30 7.60 -8.74 14.42
CA VAL A 30 7.41 -7.40 13.87
C VAL A 30 6.09 -7.31 13.13
N GLY A 31 5.79 -8.30 12.29
CA GLY A 31 4.53 -8.38 11.54
C GLY A 31 3.32 -8.52 12.47
N SER A 32 3.40 -9.39 13.47
CA SER A 32 2.34 -9.57 14.46
C SER A 32 2.04 -8.28 15.23
N PHE A 33 3.07 -7.56 15.64
CA PHE A 33 2.93 -6.26 16.29
C PHE A 33 2.32 -5.21 15.35
N ALA A 34 2.82 -5.12 14.10
CA ALA A 34 2.30 -4.19 13.11
C ALA A 34 0.82 -4.45 12.79
N MET A 35 0.43 -5.72 12.63
CA MET A 35 -0.95 -6.11 12.38
C MET A 35 -1.87 -5.82 13.57
N ALA A 36 -1.42 -6.08 14.81
CA ALA A 36 -2.17 -5.73 16.01
C ALA A 36 -2.39 -4.21 16.14
N LEU A 37 -1.36 -3.42 15.83
CA LEU A 37 -1.46 -1.95 15.81
C LEU A 37 -2.42 -1.47 14.73
N ALA A 38 -2.35 -2.04 13.52
CA ALA A 38 -3.26 -1.73 12.41
C ALA A 38 -4.71 -2.08 12.80
N ALA A 39 -4.95 -3.28 13.34
CA ALA A 39 -6.28 -3.72 13.79
C ALA A 39 -6.87 -2.74 14.83
N SER A 40 -6.09 -2.35 15.84
CA SER A 40 -6.56 -1.42 16.87
C SER A 40 -6.87 -0.01 16.35
N ARG A 41 -6.15 0.44 15.30
CA ARG A 41 -6.43 1.74 14.65
C ARG A 41 -7.68 1.68 13.80
N MET A 42 -7.86 0.59 13.04
CA MET A 42 -9.03 0.38 12.17
C MET A 42 -10.30 0.22 12.99
N GLU A 43 -10.24 -0.50 14.13
CA GLU A 43 -11.37 -0.66 15.04
C GLU A 43 -11.88 0.70 15.56
N ARG A 44 -10.98 1.64 15.89
CA ARG A 44 -11.36 3.01 16.28
C ARG A 44 -12.08 3.78 15.16
N GLN A 45 -11.90 3.36 13.91
CA GLN A 45 -12.56 3.95 12.73
C GLN A 45 -13.82 3.17 12.32
N GLY A 46 -14.26 2.19 13.13
CA GLY A 46 -15.42 1.36 12.85
C GLY A 46 -15.17 0.28 11.79
N MET A 47 -13.90 -0.04 11.53
CA MET A 47 -13.49 -1.11 10.62
C MET A 47 -12.91 -2.28 11.40
N THR A 48 -13.15 -3.50 10.93
CA THR A 48 -12.62 -4.72 11.55
C THR A 48 -11.60 -5.36 10.64
N LEU A 49 -10.37 -5.52 11.13
CA LEU A 49 -9.28 -6.25 10.46
C LEU A 49 -9.13 -7.62 11.09
N THR A 50 -9.24 -8.68 10.30
CA THR A 50 -9.03 -10.06 10.71
C THR A 50 -7.97 -10.73 9.84
N TYR A 51 -7.23 -11.68 10.41
CA TYR A 51 -6.23 -12.49 9.71
C TYR A 51 -5.99 -13.80 10.44
N SER A 52 -5.51 -14.85 9.77
CA SER A 52 -5.32 -16.19 10.36
C SER A 52 -3.93 -16.41 10.94
N GLY A 53 -2.91 -15.68 10.47
CA GLY A 53 -1.55 -15.84 10.98
C GLY A 53 -0.53 -14.96 10.27
N VAL A 54 0.65 -14.86 10.91
CA VAL A 54 1.81 -14.14 10.39
C VAL A 54 2.98 -15.11 10.27
N GLU A 55 3.65 -15.12 9.13
CA GLU A 55 4.80 -15.98 8.83
C GLU A 55 6.00 -15.15 8.40
N ASP A 56 7.20 -15.65 8.71
CA ASP A 56 8.43 -15.07 8.20
C ASP A 56 8.58 -15.34 6.71
N VAL A 57 8.96 -14.32 5.97
CA VAL A 57 9.46 -14.44 4.60
C VAL A 57 10.80 -13.73 4.49
N ARG A 58 11.58 -14.05 3.46
CA ARG A 58 12.89 -13.42 3.28
C ARG A 58 12.75 -11.91 3.15
N GLY A 59 13.30 -11.18 4.14
CA GLY A 59 13.31 -9.73 4.18
C GLY A 59 12.00 -9.06 4.58
N GLY A 60 11.06 -9.82 5.20
CA GLY A 60 9.77 -9.28 5.64
C GLY A 60 8.87 -10.33 6.25
N PHE A 61 7.58 -10.09 6.21
CA PHE A 61 6.57 -11.02 6.73
C PHE A 61 5.38 -11.15 5.77
N SER A 62 4.67 -12.26 5.89
CA SER A 62 3.42 -12.54 5.15
C SER A 62 2.29 -12.80 6.13
N VAL A 63 1.14 -12.22 5.85
CA VAL A 63 -0.10 -12.38 6.63
C VAL A 63 -1.10 -13.15 5.81
N LYS A 64 -1.73 -14.18 6.39
CA LYS A 64 -2.69 -15.04 5.70
C LYS A 64 -4.14 -14.66 6.00
N ASP A 65 -5.01 -14.89 5.00
CA ASP A 65 -6.45 -14.73 5.07
C ASP A 65 -6.87 -13.36 5.66
N VAL A 66 -6.27 -12.31 5.10
CA VAL A 66 -6.55 -10.94 5.54
C VAL A 66 -7.95 -10.54 5.07
N SER A 67 -8.75 -10.03 6.00
CA SER A 67 -10.05 -9.46 5.70
C SER A 67 -10.24 -8.15 6.47
N LEU A 68 -10.56 -7.10 5.73
CA LEU A 68 -10.92 -5.79 6.25
C LEU A 68 -12.40 -5.55 5.95
N SER A 69 -13.19 -5.39 6.97
CA SER A 69 -14.63 -5.13 6.85
C SER A 69 -15.03 -3.80 7.49
N GLY A 70 -15.94 -3.09 6.83
CA GLY A 70 -16.49 -1.80 7.21
C GLY A 70 -17.64 -1.47 6.26
N PHE A 71 -17.61 -0.32 5.61
CA PHE A 71 -18.57 0.02 4.53
C PHE A 71 -18.40 -0.89 3.31
N THR A 72 -17.19 -1.35 3.08
CA THR A 72 -16.82 -2.32 2.05
C THR A 72 -16.06 -3.46 2.72
N ARG A 73 -16.01 -4.61 2.07
CA ARG A 73 -15.20 -5.73 2.52
C ARG A 73 -14.08 -5.97 1.51
N PHE A 74 -12.85 -5.74 1.94
CA PHE A 74 -11.66 -6.20 1.20
C PHE A 74 -11.17 -7.50 1.81
N SER A 75 -10.75 -8.45 0.98
CA SER A 75 -10.10 -9.68 1.45
C SER A 75 -9.00 -10.10 0.48
N CYS A 76 -7.97 -10.75 1.02
CA CYS A 76 -6.94 -11.40 0.23
C CYS A 76 -6.42 -12.66 0.93
N ALA A 77 -5.97 -13.63 0.17
CA ALA A 77 -5.48 -14.89 0.72
C ALA A 77 -4.12 -14.73 1.40
N SER A 78 -3.27 -13.87 0.88
CA SER A 78 -2.01 -13.49 1.53
C SER A 78 -1.66 -12.05 1.25
N LEU A 79 -1.02 -11.41 2.23
CA LEU A 79 -0.47 -10.06 2.14
C LEU A 79 0.98 -10.13 2.61
N THR A 80 1.92 -9.94 1.71
CA THR A 80 3.35 -9.97 2.01
C THR A 80 3.90 -8.55 2.03
N LEU A 81 4.61 -8.21 3.08
CA LEU A 81 5.23 -6.91 3.27
C LEU A 81 6.74 -7.08 3.38
N ARG A 82 7.49 -6.39 2.51
CA ARG A 82 8.96 -6.35 2.52
C ARG A 82 9.43 -4.91 2.62
N PRO A 83 9.86 -4.46 3.80
CA PRO A 83 10.42 -3.13 3.95
C PRO A 83 11.68 -2.95 3.09
N ASP A 84 11.77 -1.85 2.35
CA ASP A 84 12.96 -1.47 1.57
C ASP A 84 13.78 -0.45 2.35
N LEU A 85 14.87 -0.91 2.98
CA LEU A 85 15.75 -0.05 3.76
C LEU A 85 16.48 0.98 2.91
N VAL A 86 16.88 0.60 1.69
CA VAL A 86 17.65 1.49 0.82
C VAL A 86 16.79 2.64 0.35
N ALA A 87 15.59 2.34 -0.15
CA ALA A 87 14.61 3.34 -0.52
C ALA A 87 14.15 4.17 0.68
N SER A 88 13.94 3.54 1.84
CA SER A 88 13.54 4.23 3.07
C SER A 88 14.59 5.26 3.53
N LEU A 89 15.87 4.91 3.46
CA LEU A 89 16.96 5.84 3.78
C LEU A 89 17.10 6.95 2.74
N ALA A 90 16.95 6.63 1.46
CA ALA A 90 17.05 7.61 0.37
C ALA A 90 15.91 8.64 0.44
N LEU A 91 14.69 8.22 0.77
CA LEU A 91 13.51 9.07 0.84
C LEU A 91 13.25 9.66 2.24
N LEU A 92 14.02 9.24 3.25
CA LEU A 92 13.80 9.58 4.67
C LEU A 92 12.35 9.29 5.12
N ALA A 93 11.75 8.25 4.54
CA ALA A 93 10.39 7.81 4.80
C ALA A 93 10.33 6.26 4.72
N PRO A 94 9.52 5.59 5.54
CA PRO A 94 9.32 4.15 5.43
C PRO A 94 8.80 3.76 4.05
N VAL A 95 9.52 2.90 3.37
CA VAL A 95 9.13 2.30 2.08
C VAL A 95 8.98 0.80 2.26
N CYS A 96 7.89 0.25 1.74
CA CYS A 96 7.58 -1.17 1.83
C CYS A 96 7.03 -1.67 0.50
N GLU A 97 7.62 -2.74 -0.03
CA GLU A 97 7.01 -3.50 -1.13
C GLU A 97 5.88 -4.36 -0.56
N VAL A 98 4.71 -4.26 -1.17
CA VAL A 98 3.51 -4.99 -0.76
C VAL A 98 3.04 -5.84 -1.91
N ASP A 99 2.98 -7.16 -1.68
CA ASP A 99 2.37 -8.12 -2.58
C ASP A 99 1.12 -8.71 -1.93
N PHE A 100 0.04 -8.86 -2.66
CA PHE A 100 -1.14 -9.58 -2.20
C PHE A 100 -1.61 -10.61 -3.23
N SER A 101 -2.22 -11.67 -2.76
CA SER A 101 -2.77 -12.71 -3.63
C SER A 101 -4.26 -12.90 -3.43
N ARG A 102 -4.95 -13.17 -4.54
CA ARG A 102 -6.40 -13.39 -4.59
C ARG A 102 -7.17 -12.27 -3.90
N GLY A 103 -6.79 -11.03 -4.19
CA GLY A 103 -7.47 -9.85 -3.68
C GLY A 103 -8.89 -9.73 -4.21
N SER A 104 -9.83 -9.41 -3.35
CA SER A 104 -11.22 -9.13 -3.71
C SER A 104 -11.79 -7.99 -2.89
N LEU A 105 -12.67 -7.21 -3.50
CA LEU A 105 -13.44 -6.16 -2.86
C LEU A 105 -14.93 -6.43 -3.07
N THR A 106 -15.71 -6.37 -2.01
CA THR A 106 -17.16 -6.52 -2.09
C THR A 106 -17.84 -5.19 -1.77
N MET A 107 -18.51 -4.63 -2.77
CA MET A 107 -19.35 -3.44 -2.70
C MET A 107 -20.73 -3.78 -3.28
N GLY A 108 -21.47 -4.66 -2.58
CA GLY A 108 -22.68 -5.29 -3.13
C GLY A 108 -22.36 -6.55 -3.93
N GLN A 109 -21.59 -6.46 -5.02
CA GLN A 109 -21.06 -7.60 -5.77
C GLN A 109 -19.54 -7.77 -5.50
N PRO A 110 -19.01 -9.00 -5.50
CA PRO A 110 -17.58 -9.22 -5.33
C PRO A 110 -16.82 -8.88 -6.62
N MET A 111 -15.78 -8.05 -6.49
CA MET A 111 -14.83 -7.68 -7.54
C MET A 111 -13.49 -8.35 -7.27
N ALA A 112 -13.03 -9.19 -8.17
CA ALA A 112 -11.75 -9.86 -8.03
C ALA A 112 -10.62 -9.01 -8.61
N PHE A 113 -9.68 -8.58 -7.76
CA PHE A 113 -8.44 -7.92 -8.18
C PHE A 113 -7.34 -8.91 -8.55
N GLY A 114 -7.49 -10.19 -8.19
CA GLY A 114 -6.46 -11.19 -8.40
C GLY A 114 -5.24 -10.98 -7.53
N ASP A 115 -4.07 -11.23 -8.09
CA ASP A 115 -2.80 -10.91 -7.45
C ASP A 115 -2.43 -9.46 -7.75
N GLY A 116 -1.75 -8.83 -6.82
CA GLY A 116 -1.34 -7.46 -7.03
C GLY A 116 -0.12 -7.08 -6.23
N ARG A 117 0.50 -5.97 -6.65
CA ARG A 117 1.71 -5.44 -6.05
C ARG A 117 1.71 -3.91 -6.10
N PHE A 118 2.33 -3.31 -5.08
CA PHE A 118 2.59 -1.86 -5.04
C PHE A 118 3.73 -1.54 -4.08
N LEU A 119 4.33 -0.37 -4.26
CA LEU A 119 5.23 0.22 -3.28
C LEU A 119 4.42 1.16 -2.38
N LEU A 120 4.51 0.94 -1.09
CA LEU A 120 3.91 1.76 -0.06
C LEU A 120 4.96 2.69 0.53
N THR A 121 4.76 3.99 0.42
CA THR A 121 5.57 4.98 1.13
C THR A 121 4.68 5.71 2.13
N ALA A 122 5.09 5.76 3.39
CA ALA A 122 4.32 6.39 4.44
C ALA A 122 5.06 7.59 5.03
N SER A 123 4.36 8.71 5.13
CA SER A 123 4.78 9.88 5.88
C SER A 123 3.70 10.28 6.90
N PRO A 124 3.97 11.15 7.86
CA PRO A 124 2.94 11.62 8.80
C PRO A 124 1.73 12.29 8.14
N ALA A 125 1.93 12.88 6.97
CA ALA A 125 0.90 13.64 6.25
C ALA A 125 0.25 12.86 5.10
N GLU A 126 0.99 11.94 4.47
CA GLU A 126 0.58 11.31 3.20
C GLU A 126 1.02 9.85 3.14
N VAL A 127 0.19 9.01 2.56
CA VAL A 127 0.53 7.64 2.16
C VAL A 127 0.47 7.55 0.65
N SER A 128 1.56 7.08 0.03
CA SER A 128 1.67 6.87 -1.41
C SER A 128 1.64 5.39 -1.74
N PHE A 129 0.87 5.06 -2.76
CA PHE A 129 0.82 3.74 -3.40
C PHE A 129 1.38 3.92 -4.80
N GLU A 130 2.60 3.46 -5.02
CA GLU A 130 3.31 3.60 -6.30
C GLU A 130 3.41 2.25 -7.00
N GLU A 131 3.56 2.25 -8.31
CA GLU A 131 3.64 1.03 -9.13
C GLU A 131 2.48 0.03 -8.89
N LEU A 132 1.31 0.55 -8.52
CA LEU A 132 0.13 -0.30 -8.26
C LEU A 132 -0.23 -1.09 -9.51
N ARG A 133 -0.30 -2.42 -9.37
CA ARG A 133 -0.69 -3.35 -10.43
C ARG A 133 -1.50 -4.48 -9.85
N THR A 134 -2.59 -4.83 -10.53
CA THR A 134 -3.41 -6.02 -10.24
C THR A 134 -3.65 -6.79 -11.53
N ASP A 135 -3.90 -8.09 -11.45
CA ASP A 135 -4.04 -8.98 -12.61
C ASP A 135 -5.36 -9.77 -12.66
N GLY A 136 -6.32 -9.45 -11.78
CA GLY A 136 -7.65 -10.05 -11.75
C GLY A 136 -8.59 -9.56 -12.87
N ASP A 137 -9.87 -9.80 -12.69
CA ASP A 137 -10.91 -9.31 -13.59
C ASP A 137 -10.97 -7.78 -13.57
N PHE A 138 -10.81 -7.21 -12.39
CA PHE A 138 -10.63 -5.78 -12.20
C PHE A 138 -9.13 -5.45 -12.10
N ARG A 139 -8.61 -4.75 -13.10
CA ARG A 139 -7.18 -4.41 -13.18
C ARG A 139 -6.96 -2.96 -12.89
N ILE A 140 -5.97 -2.70 -12.05
CA ILE A 140 -5.52 -1.34 -11.75
C ILE A 140 -4.05 -1.23 -12.11
N ARG A 141 -3.65 -0.12 -12.75
CA ARG A 141 -2.25 0.23 -12.99
C ARG A 141 -2.05 1.71 -12.78
N GLY A 142 -1.06 2.08 -11.99
CA GLY A 142 -0.74 3.48 -11.76
C GLY A 142 -0.23 3.78 -10.37
N PHE A 143 -0.53 4.97 -9.91
CA PHE A 143 -0.21 5.40 -8.54
C PHE A 143 -1.34 6.23 -7.95
N LEU A 144 -1.40 6.27 -6.62
CA LEU A 144 -2.27 7.19 -5.89
C LEU A 144 -1.63 7.60 -4.57
N THR A 145 -1.97 8.79 -4.11
CA THR A 145 -1.58 9.27 -2.78
C THR A 145 -2.82 9.61 -1.96
N LEU A 146 -2.76 9.34 -0.66
CA LEU A 146 -3.79 9.67 0.31
C LEU A 146 -3.26 10.72 1.29
N ASP A 147 -3.90 11.86 1.35
CA ASP A 147 -3.68 12.86 2.39
C ASP A 147 -4.36 12.38 3.68
N LEU A 148 -3.57 12.04 4.68
CA LEU A 148 -4.08 11.50 5.96
C LEU A 148 -4.78 12.56 6.80
N GLY A 149 -4.39 13.83 6.67
CA GLY A 149 -4.99 14.92 7.42
C GLY A 149 -6.40 15.27 6.94
N ARG A 150 -6.63 15.12 5.63
CA ARG A 150 -7.91 15.44 4.98
C ARG A 150 -8.73 14.21 4.63
N MET A 151 -8.16 13.02 4.77
CA MET A 151 -8.75 11.74 4.33
C MET A 151 -9.24 11.81 2.88
N LYS A 152 -8.42 12.36 1.99
CA LYS A 152 -8.75 12.57 0.57
C LYS A 152 -7.62 12.05 -0.32
N ILE A 153 -8.00 11.65 -1.53
CA ILE A 153 -7.01 11.36 -2.57
C ILE A 153 -6.27 12.67 -2.89
N GLY A 154 -4.96 12.65 -2.74
CA GLY A 154 -4.06 13.74 -3.10
C GLY A 154 -3.81 13.77 -4.60
N ARG A 155 -2.71 13.13 -5.05
CA ARG A 155 -2.41 12.89 -6.46
C ARG A 155 -2.84 11.48 -6.83
N ALA A 156 -3.33 11.30 -8.04
CA ALA A 156 -3.62 9.99 -8.58
C ALA A 156 -3.49 10.01 -10.11
N GLU A 157 -2.90 8.96 -10.64
CA GLU A 157 -2.93 8.63 -12.05
C GLU A 157 -2.97 7.11 -12.14
N ALA A 158 -4.16 6.57 -12.39
CA ALA A 158 -4.35 5.14 -12.46
C ALA A 158 -5.33 4.80 -13.59
N GLU A 159 -4.95 3.80 -14.37
CA GLU A 159 -5.80 3.14 -15.35
C GLU A 159 -6.53 1.98 -14.68
N LEU A 160 -7.83 1.90 -14.89
CA LEU A 160 -8.70 0.85 -14.38
C LEU A 160 -9.35 0.14 -15.57
N LEU A 161 -9.13 -1.17 -15.68
CA LEU A 161 -9.87 -2.03 -16.60
C LEU A 161 -10.95 -2.74 -15.80
N VAL A 162 -12.21 -2.51 -16.18
CA VAL A 162 -13.39 -2.90 -15.44
C VAL A 162 -14.24 -3.82 -16.29
N PRO A 163 -14.69 -4.99 -15.81
CA PRO A 163 -15.65 -5.82 -16.51
C PRO A 163 -16.97 -5.09 -16.73
N GLU A 164 -17.66 -5.40 -17.83
CA GLU A 164 -18.94 -4.79 -18.21
C GLU A 164 -19.98 -4.83 -17.08
N ALA A 165 -20.02 -5.92 -16.32
CA ALA A 165 -20.92 -6.07 -15.17
C ALA A 165 -20.74 -5.02 -14.06
N PHE A 166 -19.63 -4.30 -14.04
CA PHE A 166 -19.30 -3.29 -13.03
C PHE A 166 -19.32 -1.85 -13.57
N GLU A 167 -19.62 -1.65 -14.84
CA GLU A 167 -19.62 -0.31 -15.44
C GLU A 167 -20.61 0.64 -14.76
N GLU A 168 -21.79 0.17 -14.38
CA GLU A 168 -22.80 0.95 -13.66
C GLU A 168 -22.28 1.42 -12.29
N ASN A 169 -21.53 0.55 -11.60
CA ASN A 169 -20.88 0.90 -10.33
C ASN A 169 -19.81 1.98 -10.51
N MET A 170 -19.07 1.94 -11.62
CA MET A 170 -18.07 2.96 -11.94
C MET A 170 -18.71 4.33 -12.25
N GLU A 171 -19.84 4.35 -12.96
CA GLU A 171 -20.61 5.58 -13.17
C GLU A 171 -21.09 6.19 -11.83
N THR A 172 -21.50 5.34 -10.89
CA THR A 172 -21.87 5.79 -9.55
C THR A 172 -20.66 6.36 -8.81
N LEU A 173 -19.51 5.69 -8.87
CA LEU A 173 -18.26 6.14 -8.24
C LEU A 173 -17.73 7.44 -8.85
N ARG A 174 -17.98 7.72 -10.11
CA ARG A 174 -17.62 8.97 -10.80
C ARG A 174 -18.17 10.21 -10.08
N ASN A 175 -19.29 10.09 -9.38
CA ASN A 175 -19.83 11.20 -8.60
C ASN A 175 -18.99 11.58 -7.37
N PHE A 176 -18.12 10.66 -6.91
CA PHE A 176 -17.28 10.82 -5.71
C PHE A 176 -15.79 10.88 -6.01
N LEU A 177 -15.38 10.30 -7.14
CA LEU A 177 -14.00 10.19 -7.56
C LEU A 177 -13.80 10.85 -8.92
N PRO A 178 -12.64 11.46 -9.20
CA PRO A 178 -12.33 12.06 -10.50
C PRO A 178 -12.01 10.96 -11.53
N LEU A 179 -13.04 10.23 -11.93
CA LEU A 179 -12.98 9.15 -12.91
C LEU A 179 -13.40 9.64 -14.29
N GLU A 180 -12.60 9.31 -15.30
CA GLU A 180 -12.85 9.59 -16.70
C GLU A 180 -12.97 8.28 -17.47
N LYS A 181 -14.03 8.10 -18.26
CA LYS A 181 -14.21 6.94 -19.13
C LYS A 181 -13.60 7.21 -20.49
N GLU A 182 -12.66 6.38 -20.94
CA GLU A 182 -11.98 6.48 -22.24
C GLU A 182 -12.34 5.33 -23.21
N GLY A 183 -13.39 4.59 -22.96
CA GLY A 183 -13.83 3.47 -23.82
C GLY A 183 -14.55 2.39 -23.04
N ASP A 184 -14.83 1.27 -23.69
CA ASP A 184 -15.54 0.17 -23.07
C ASP A 184 -14.68 -0.50 -22.00
N GLY A 185 -15.15 -0.45 -20.75
CA GLY A 185 -14.47 -1.02 -19.60
C GLY A 185 -13.18 -0.32 -19.19
N ARG A 186 -12.77 0.77 -19.85
CA ARG A 186 -11.53 1.49 -19.53
C ARG A 186 -11.82 2.82 -18.88
N TRP A 187 -11.29 3.00 -17.67
CA TRP A 187 -11.46 4.17 -16.84
C TRP A 187 -10.11 4.71 -16.39
N PHE A 188 -10.03 6.01 -16.18
CA PHE A 188 -8.85 6.69 -15.65
C PHE A 188 -9.21 7.46 -14.40
N LEU A 189 -8.43 7.26 -13.35
CA LEU A 189 -8.44 8.10 -12.17
C LEU A 189 -7.32 9.12 -12.32
N ARG A 190 -7.67 10.38 -12.62
CA ARG A 190 -6.71 11.48 -12.77
C ARG A 190 -6.99 12.57 -11.77
N ARG A 191 -6.03 12.83 -10.89
CA ARG A 191 -6.06 13.94 -9.96
C ARG A 191 -4.67 14.55 -9.83
N THR A 192 -4.48 15.73 -10.40
CA THR A 192 -3.32 16.57 -10.13
C THR A 192 -3.51 17.27 -8.79
N ARG A 193 -2.43 17.52 -8.07
CA ARG A 193 -2.48 18.33 -6.84
C ARG A 193 -3.03 19.70 -7.23
N SER A 194 -4.25 20.04 -6.82
CA SER A 194 -4.70 21.41 -6.88
C SER A 194 -3.78 22.20 -5.95
N GLU A 195 -2.94 23.04 -6.49
CA GLU A 195 -2.25 24.06 -5.70
C GLU A 195 -3.33 24.75 -4.88
N GLY A 196 -3.20 24.62 -3.56
CA GLY A 196 -4.13 25.22 -2.63
C GLY A 196 -4.18 26.70 -2.91
N GLY A 197 -5.31 27.16 -3.43
CA GLY A 197 -5.56 28.57 -3.54
C GLY A 197 -5.34 29.20 -2.17
N SER A 198 -4.33 30.00 -2.06
CA SER A 198 -4.23 31.06 -1.10
C SER A 198 -5.38 32.00 -1.39
N ALA A 199 -6.48 31.80 -0.71
CA ALA A 199 -7.52 32.82 -0.61
C ALA A 199 -7.35 33.48 0.74
N SER A 200 -6.89 34.70 0.64
CA SER A 200 -6.89 35.81 1.59
C SER A 200 -8.01 35.79 2.65
#